data_279ccc441867c21761d20d7db7b2093a
#
_entry.id   279ccc441867c21761d20d7db7b2093a
#
_cell.length_a   1.000
_cell.length_b   1.000
_cell.length_c   1.000
_cell.angle_alpha   90.00
_cell.angle_beta   90.00
_cell.angle_gamma   90.00
#
_symmetry.space_group_name_H-M   'P 1'
#
loop_
_entity.id
_entity.type
_entity.pdbx_description
1 polymer ?
#
loop_
_entity_poly.entity_id
_entity_poly.type
_entity_poly.pdbx_seq_one_letter_code
_entity_poly.pdbx_strand_id
1 'polypeptide(L)'
;MIFANIEYLFLLILLIPYIIWYVMKRKKTEPTLQVSTTRMYMKAPKSWKIYLLHAPFVLRTVAIIMVILILARPQTTDNWQNTEIEGIDIMLAVDVSTSMLAEDLKPNRLEAAKQVASEFINGRPNDNIGLTIFASESFTQCPLTVDHGVLLNLFNSIKGDIAQRGLIEDGTAIGMGIANAVTRLKDSKAKSKVIILLTDGSNNRGDISPLTAAEIAKQFGIRIYTIGVGTNGTAPYPMQTYAGTQYVNVPVEIDEKTLTEIAGTTNGNYFRATSNSKLKEVYQEIDKLEKTKLNVKEFSKREEEYQVFAWIAFFCILLELLLRNSVLKKIP
;
A
#
# COMPACT_ATOMS: atom_id res chain seq x y z
N MET A 1 -10.59 3.61 -22.35
CA MET A 1 -11.52 2.47 -22.50
C MET A 1 -10.78 1.30 -23.09
N ILE A 2 -10.82 0.15 -22.42
CA ILE A 2 -10.26 -1.12 -22.90
C ILE A 2 -11.42 -2.09 -23.05
N PHE A 3 -11.43 -2.87 -24.14
CA PHE A 3 -12.48 -3.89 -24.33
C PHE A 3 -12.00 -5.22 -23.73
N ALA A 4 -12.81 -5.83 -22.87
CA ALA A 4 -12.49 -7.12 -22.27
C ALA A 4 -12.52 -8.25 -23.31
N ASN A 5 -13.45 -8.20 -24.25
CA ASN A 5 -13.70 -9.23 -25.27
C ASN A 5 -13.66 -8.60 -26.67
N ILE A 6 -12.47 -8.34 -27.18
CA ILE A 6 -12.27 -7.68 -28.48
C ILE A 6 -12.81 -8.53 -29.65
N GLU A 7 -12.94 -9.84 -29.45
CA GLU A 7 -13.43 -10.79 -30.44
C GLU A 7 -14.85 -10.48 -30.92
N TYR A 8 -15.70 -9.95 -30.04
CA TYR A 8 -17.07 -9.60 -30.42
C TYR A 8 -17.15 -8.41 -31.39
N LEU A 9 -16.11 -7.58 -31.49
CA LEU A 9 -16.06 -6.50 -32.48
C LEU A 9 -16.02 -7.04 -33.91
N PHE A 10 -15.56 -8.28 -34.15
CA PHE A 10 -15.63 -8.90 -35.47
C PHE A 10 -17.06 -9.12 -35.96
N LEU A 11 -18.07 -9.16 -35.07
CA LEU A 11 -19.48 -9.21 -35.45
C LEU A 11 -19.92 -7.97 -36.23
N LEU A 12 -19.20 -6.84 -36.12
CA LEU A 12 -19.47 -5.65 -36.94
C LEU A 12 -19.31 -5.94 -38.45
N ILE A 13 -18.50 -6.91 -38.83
CA ILE A 13 -18.33 -7.33 -40.22
C ILE A 13 -19.64 -7.86 -40.81
N LEU A 14 -20.49 -8.51 -39.98
CA LEU A 14 -21.81 -9.03 -40.40
C LEU A 14 -22.81 -7.91 -40.75
N LEU A 15 -22.54 -6.67 -40.35
CA LEU A 15 -23.37 -5.54 -40.77
C LEU A 15 -23.23 -5.22 -42.25
N ILE A 16 -22.06 -5.53 -42.86
CA ILE A 16 -21.82 -5.28 -44.28
C ILE A 16 -22.80 -6.05 -45.15
N PRO A 17 -22.95 -7.40 -45.07
CA PRO A 17 -23.93 -8.13 -45.82
C PRO A 17 -25.38 -7.76 -45.46
N TYR A 18 -25.67 -7.38 -44.19
CA TYR A 18 -26.93 -6.90 -43.75
C TYR A 18 -27.36 -5.61 -44.47
N ILE A 19 -26.45 -4.63 -44.59
CA ILE A 19 -26.70 -3.38 -45.31
C ILE A 19 -26.85 -3.63 -46.80
N ILE A 20 -26.01 -4.46 -47.40
CA ILE A 20 -26.11 -4.85 -48.82
C ILE A 20 -27.46 -5.51 -49.11
N TRP A 21 -27.89 -6.45 -48.27
CA TRP A 21 -29.19 -7.13 -48.40
C TRP A 21 -30.35 -6.11 -48.36
N TYR A 22 -30.28 -5.14 -47.43
CA TYR A 22 -31.33 -4.11 -47.33
C TYR A 22 -31.43 -3.27 -48.61
N VAL A 23 -30.28 -2.83 -49.17
CA VAL A 23 -30.21 -2.04 -50.40
C VAL A 23 -30.75 -2.85 -51.60
N MET A 24 -30.36 -4.13 -51.71
CA MET A 24 -30.80 -5.03 -52.79
C MET A 24 -32.29 -5.33 -52.69
N LYS A 25 -32.80 -5.66 -51.50
CA LYS A 25 -34.22 -5.97 -51.29
C LYS A 25 -35.10 -4.77 -51.65
N ARG A 26 -34.64 -3.55 -51.31
CA ARG A 26 -35.41 -2.34 -51.64
C ARG A 26 -35.58 -2.13 -53.12
N LYS A 27 -34.53 -2.30 -53.91
CA LYS A 27 -34.58 -2.16 -55.37
C LYS A 27 -35.59 -3.15 -56.02
N LYS A 28 -35.83 -4.30 -55.38
CA LYS A 28 -36.78 -5.30 -55.89
C LYS A 28 -38.21 -5.14 -55.37
N THR A 29 -38.42 -4.40 -54.27
CA THR A 29 -39.74 -4.34 -53.59
C THR A 29 -40.45 -3.01 -53.80
N GLU A 30 -39.89 -2.05 -54.55
CA GLU A 30 -40.59 -0.82 -54.87
C GLU A 30 -41.72 -1.15 -55.87
N PRO A 31 -43.01 -0.95 -55.49
CA PRO A 31 -44.13 -1.19 -56.37
C PRO A 31 -44.09 -0.14 -57.48
N THR A 32 -43.97 -0.58 -58.72
CA THR A 32 -44.02 0.29 -59.89
C THR A 32 -45.48 0.39 -60.38
N LEU A 33 -46.07 1.56 -60.26
CA LEU A 33 -47.34 1.88 -60.90
C LEU A 33 -47.10 2.27 -62.33
N GLN A 34 -47.62 1.52 -63.26
CA GLN A 34 -47.63 1.91 -64.68
C GLN A 34 -48.70 2.96 -64.89
N VAL A 35 -48.27 4.22 -65.08
CA VAL A 35 -49.19 5.32 -65.36
C VAL A 35 -48.84 5.93 -66.74
N SER A 36 -49.84 6.26 -67.51
CA SER A 36 -49.70 6.75 -68.87
C SER A 36 -49.01 8.14 -68.94
N THR A 37 -49.06 8.94 -67.85
CA THR A 37 -48.34 10.22 -67.78
C THR A 37 -47.94 10.55 -66.38
N THR A 38 -46.68 11.00 -66.19
CA THR A 38 -46.11 11.37 -64.88
C THR A 38 -46.15 12.88 -64.62
N ARG A 39 -46.64 13.71 -65.62
CA ARG A 39 -46.59 15.18 -65.53
C ARG A 39 -47.35 15.75 -64.32
N MET A 40 -48.46 15.12 -63.87
CA MET A 40 -49.22 15.58 -62.72
C MET A 40 -48.49 15.35 -61.39
N TYR A 41 -47.63 14.29 -61.27
CA TYR A 41 -46.94 13.93 -60.04
C TYR A 41 -45.58 14.64 -59.89
N MET A 42 -45.01 15.19 -60.94
CA MET A 42 -43.71 15.84 -60.90
C MET A 42 -43.71 17.15 -60.07
N LYS A 43 -44.87 17.78 -59.86
CA LYS A 43 -45.02 18.99 -59.03
C LYS A 43 -45.57 18.72 -57.63
N ALA A 44 -45.79 17.45 -57.26
CA ALA A 44 -46.31 17.13 -55.95
C ALA A 44 -45.23 17.38 -54.86
N PRO A 45 -45.59 18.06 -53.75
CA PRO A 45 -44.64 18.28 -52.65
C PRO A 45 -44.24 16.95 -52.05
N LYS A 46 -42.91 16.75 -51.88
CA LYS A 46 -42.36 15.55 -51.24
C LYS A 46 -42.78 15.54 -49.77
N SER A 47 -43.55 14.56 -49.38
CA SER A 47 -43.93 14.42 -47.97
C SER A 47 -42.73 14.10 -47.09
N TRP A 48 -42.64 14.71 -45.90
CA TRP A 48 -41.60 14.46 -44.90
C TRP A 48 -41.54 12.96 -44.51
N LYS A 49 -42.60 12.21 -44.66
CA LYS A 49 -42.63 10.76 -44.45
C LYS A 49 -41.69 9.97 -45.34
N ILE A 50 -41.34 10.51 -46.52
CA ILE A 50 -40.40 9.86 -47.44
C ILE A 50 -38.98 9.87 -46.85
N TYR A 51 -38.61 10.93 -46.14
CA TYR A 51 -37.33 11.03 -45.48
C TYR A 51 -37.23 10.07 -44.26
N LEU A 52 -38.36 9.87 -43.59
CA LEU A 52 -38.45 8.93 -42.44
C LEU A 52 -38.55 7.45 -42.86
N LEU A 53 -38.69 7.14 -44.13
CA LEU A 53 -38.83 5.75 -44.59
C LEU A 53 -37.59 4.87 -44.25
N HIS A 54 -36.41 5.50 -44.13
CA HIS A 54 -35.14 4.83 -43.78
C HIS A 54 -34.83 4.86 -42.31
N ALA A 55 -35.50 5.69 -41.52
CA ALA A 55 -35.22 5.85 -40.10
C ALA A 55 -35.33 4.51 -39.30
N PRO A 56 -36.32 3.63 -39.52
CA PRO A 56 -36.38 2.34 -38.80
C PRO A 56 -35.17 1.44 -39.09
N PHE A 57 -34.67 1.44 -40.33
CA PHE A 57 -33.51 0.65 -40.68
C PHE A 57 -32.23 1.20 -40.01
N VAL A 58 -32.05 2.52 -40.05
CA VAL A 58 -30.90 3.19 -39.41
C VAL A 58 -30.91 2.96 -37.89
N LEU A 59 -32.09 3.14 -37.24
CA LEU A 59 -32.22 2.93 -35.79
C LEU A 59 -31.92 1.48 -35.40
N ARG A 60 -32.39 0.49 -36.18
CA ARG A 60 -32.08 -0.91 -35.96
C ARG A 60 -30.59 -1.21 -36.12
N THR A 61 -29.95 -0.64 -37.14
CA THR A 61 -28.51 -0.81 -37.37
C THR A 61 -27.73 -0.24 -36.23
N VAL A 62 -28.06 0.96 -35.74
CA VAL A 62 -27.42 1.57 -34.56
C VAL A 62 -27.64 0.69 -33.31
N ALA A 63 -28.88 0.19 -33.10
CA ALA A 63 -29.13 -0.69 -31.96
C ALA A 63 -28.28 -1.97 -32.00
N ILE A 64 -28.08 -2.57 -33.18
CA ILE A 64 -27.22 -3.77 -33.33
C ILE A 64 -25.78 -3.41 -33.01
N ILE A 65 -25.27 -2.26 -33.50
CA ILE A 65 -23.90 -1.80 -33.18
C ILE A 65 -23.74 -1.63 -31.67
N MET A 66 -24.70 -0.99 -30.98
CA MET A 66 -24.64 -0.79 -29.55
C MET A 66 -24.67 -2.12 -28.79
N VAL A 67 -25.47 -3.09 -29.21
CA VAL A 67 -25.46 -4.43 -28.61
C VAL A 67 -24.11 -5.14 -28.79
N ILE A 68 -23.49 -5.03 -29.96
CA ILE A 68 -22.14 -5.59 -30.18
C ILE A 68 -21.11 -4.93 -29.27
N LEU A 69 -21.19 -3.60 -29.07
CA LEU A 69 -20.31 -2.89 -28.16
C LEU A 69 -20.52 -3.33 -26.70
N ILE A 70 -21.76 -3.59 -26.28
CA ILE A 70 -22.08 -4.14 -24.96
C ILE A 70 -21.44 -5.52 -24.77
N LEU A 71 -21.54 -6.39 -25.79
CA LEU A 71 -20.91 -7.72 -25.75
C LEU A 71 -19.37 -7.66 -25.69
N ALA A 72 -18.76 -6.63 -26.30
CA ALA A 72 -17.32 -6.39 -26.21
C ALA A 72 -16.87 -5.92 -24.82
N ARG A 73 -17.81 -5.61 -23.88
CA ARG A 73 -17.58 -5.22 -22.48
C ARG A 73 -16.56 -4.08 -22.38
N PRO A 74 -16.94 -2.83 -22.72
CA PRO A 74 -16.09 -1.68 -22.53
C PRO A 74 -15.81 -1.49 -21.05
N GLN A 75 -14.53 -1.41 -20.67
CA GLN A 75 -14.06 -1.24 -19.30
C GLN A 75 -13.25 0.05 -19.22
N THR A 76 -13.51 0.84 -18.21
CA THR A 76 -12.65 1.94 -17.82
C THR A 76 -11.75 1.45 -16.69
N THR A 77 -10.44 1.57 -16.88
CA THR A 77 -9.49 1.44 -15.79
C THR A 77 -9.49 2.78 -15.07
N ASP A 78 -10.33 2.93 -14.09
CA ASP A 78 -10.09 3.97 -13.10
C ASP A 78 -8.88 3.54 -12.29
N ASN A 79 -7.75 4.14 -12.59
CA ASN A 79 -6.61 4.18 -11.70
C ASN A 79 -6.94 5.11 -10.51
N TRP A 80 -8.01 4.84 -9.82
CA TRP A 80 -8.05 5.16 -8.41
C TRP A 80 -7.08 4.16 -7.78
N GLN A 81 -5.85 4.59 -7.68
CA GLN A 81 -4.94 4.04 -6.69
C GLN A 81 -5.58 4.34 -5.32
N ASN A 82 -6.59 3.56 -4.94
CA ASN A 82 -6.68 3.16 -3.56
C ASN A 82 -5.46 2.25 -3.37
N THR A 83 -4.32 2.88 -3.33
CA THR A 83 -3.18 2.34 -2.64
C THR A 83 -3.67 2.30 -1.19
N GLU A 84 -4.34 1.22 -0.79
CA GLU A 84 -4.25 0.79 0.59
C GLU A 84 -2.76 0.53 0.74
N ILE A 85 -2.04 1.59 1.08
CA ILE A 85 -0.67 1.49 1.58
C ILE A 85 -0.90 0.84 2.95
N GLU A 86 -0.94 -0.49 2.95
CA GLU A 86 -0.93 -1.23 4.18
C GLU A 86 0.41 -0.90 4.83
N GLY A 87 0.35 -0.01 5.81
CA GLY A 87 1.50 0.36 6.60
C GLY A 87 2.03 -0.85 7.36
N ILE A 88 3.30 -0.83 7.68
CA ILE A 88 3.94 -1.80 8.56
C ILE A 88 3.77 -1.31 9.99
N ASP A 89 3.49 -2.22 10.92
CA ASP A 89 3.53 -1.91 12.35
C ASP A 89 4.93 -2.19 12.90
N ILE A 90 5.61 -1.13 13.31
CA ILE A 90 7.00 -1.17 13.77
C ILE A 90 7.07 -0.74 15.23
N MET A 91 7.68 -1.57 16.09
CA MET A 91 8.00 -1.19 17.46
C MET A 91 9.50 -1.02 17.61
N LEU A 92 9.92 0.19 17.92
CA LEU A 92 11.32 0.47 18.26
C LEU A 92 11.52 0.10 19.73
N ALA A 93 12.42 -0.84 20.02
CA ALA A 93 12.83 -1.21 21.36
C ALA A 93 14.26 -0.69 21.58
N VAL A 94 14.38 0.38 22.37
CA VAL A 94 15.61 1.12 22.53
C VAL A 94 16.15 0.94 23.93
N ASP A 95 17.41 0.53 24.02
CA ASP A 95 18.17 0.45 25.26
C ASP A 95 18.50 1.87 25.75
N VAL A 96 18.21 2.13 27.03
CA VAL A 96 18.52 3.40 27.72
C VAL A 96 19.36 3.18 28.95
N SER A 97 20.03 2.02 29.04
CA SER A 97 21.02 1.72 30.09
C SER A 97 22.18 2.71 30.08
N THR A 98 22.93 2.77 31.19
CA THR A 98 24.03 3.74 31.32
C THR A 98 25.12 3.52 30.28
N SER A 99 25.33 2.28 29.79
CA SER A 99 26.31 1.98 28.73
C SER A 99 26.04 2.75 27.41
N MET A 100 24.77 3.09 27.14
CA MET A 100 24.38 3.91 25.98
C MET A 100 24.90 5.37 26.04
N LEU A 101 25.46 5.81 27.14
CA LEU A 101 26.14 7.10 27.27
C LEU A 101 27.56 7.09 26.73
N ALA A 102 28.11 5.95 26.36
CA ALA A 102 29.45 5.87 25.76
C ALA A 102 29.56 6.70 24.48
N GLU A 103 30.71 7.35 24.27
CA GLU A 103 30.94 8.33 23.20
C GLU A 103 31.78 7.77 22.03
N ASP A 104 31.70 6.48 21.78
CA ASP A 104 32.28 5.87 20.58
C ASP A 104 31.47 6.17 19.31
N LEU A 105 30.18 6.42 19.47
CA LEU A 105 29.32 7.09 18.46
C LEU A 105 29.10 8.55 18.91
N LYS A 106 28.98 9.47 17.96
CA LYS A 106 28.83 10.91 18.31
C LYS A 106 27.38 11.37 18.24
N PRO A 107 26.91 12.14 19.27
CA PRO A 107 27.61 12.56 20.48
C PRO A 107 27.78 11.45 21.52
N ASN A 108 26.89 10.52 21.66
CA ASN A 108 26.94 9.25 22.37
C ASN A 108 26.03 8.23 21.65
N ARG A 109 26.02 6.95 22.07
CA ARG A 109 25.25 5.88 21.40
C ARG A 109 23.77 6.17 21.36
N LEU A 110 23.17 6.64 22.47
CA LEU A 110 21.75 6.94 22.56
C LEU A 110 21.36 8.10 21.65
N GLU A 111 22.07 9.21 21.68
CA GLU A 111 21.78 10.37 20.84
C GLU A 111 22.01 10.06 19.34
N ALA A 112 23.04 9.28 19.01
CA ALA A 112 23.25 8.79 17.66
C ALA A 112 22.10 7.90 17.19
N ALA A 113 21.62 7.01 18.08
CA ALA A 113 20.44 6.17 17.81
C ALA A 113 19.18 6.99 17.57
N LYS A 114 18.91 8.01 18.40
CA LYS A 114 17.78 8.91 18.25
C LYS A 114 17.81 9.66 16.93
N GLN A 115 18.97 10.19 16.55
CA GLN A 115 19.12 10.93 15.30
C GLN A 115 18.79 10.05 14.09
N VAL A 116 19.36 8.86 14.01
CA VAL A 116 19.16 7.96 12.87
C VAL A 116 17.76 7.37 12.86
N ALA A 117 17.23 7.00 14.02
CA ALA A 117 15.85 6.52 14.12
C ALA A 117 14.83 7.61 13.74
N SER A 118 15.11 8.88 14.07
CA SER A 118 14.25 10.00 13.64
C SER A 118 14.24 10.17 12.12
N GLU A 119 15.40 10.01 11.46
CA GLU A 119 15.44 10.00 9.99
C GLU A 119 14.62 8.83 9.40
N PHE A 120 14.72 7.65 10.01
CA PHE A 120 13.97 6.47 9.61
C PHE A 120 12.45 6.67 9.76
N ILE A 121 12.00 7.21 10.90
CA ILE A 121 10.59 7.51 11.18
C ILE A 121 10.04 8.50 10.14
N ASN A 122 10.78 9.60 9.88
CA ASN A 122 10.38 10.62 8.90
C ASN A 122 10.26 10.08 7.46
N GLY A 123 10.99 9.04 7.13
CA GLY A 123 10.93 8.38 5.82
C GLY A 123 9.71 7.46 5.61
N ARG A 124 8.84 7.30 6.62
CA ARG A 124 7.76 6.29 6.63
C ARG A 124 6.38 6.86 7.02
N PRO A 125 5.83 7.80 6.26
CA PRO A 125 4.63 8.55 6.67
C PRO A 125 3.37 7.68 6.85
N ASN A 126 3.35 6.46 6.33
CA ASN A 126 2.17 5.59 6.34
C ASN A 126 2.29 4.40 7.30
N ASP A 127 3.43 4.23 7.96
CA ASP A 127 3.66 3.12 8.88
C ASP A 127 3.21 3.53 10.30
N ASN A 128 2.66 2.56 11.06
CA ASN A 128 2.44 2.74 12.49
C ASN A 128 3.73 2.46 13.23
N ILE A 129 4.24 3.44 13.93
CA ILE A 129 5.48 3.30 14.68
C ILE A 129 5.23 3.56 16.16
N GLY A 130 5.72 2.68 17.01
CA GLY A 130 5.70 2.83 18.47
C GLY A 130 7.11 2.77 19.06
N LEU A 131 7.22 3.13 20.34
CA LEU A 131 8.49 3.21 21.06
C LEU A 131 8.39 2.53 22.41
N THR A 132 9.20 1.53 22.63
CA THR A 132 9.48 0.90 23.92
C THR A 132 10.91 1.24 24.32
N ILE A 133 11.12 1.65 25.55
CA ILE A 133 12.45 1.83 26.14
C ILE A 133 12.67 0.78 27.22
N PHE A 134 13.90 0.35 27.38
CA PHE A 134 14.26 -0.61 28.41
C PHE A 134 15.66 -0.37 28.96
N ALA A 135 15.83 -0.69 30.23
CA ALA A 135 17.07 -0.85 30.96
C ALA A 135 16.92 -2.12 31.82
N SER A 136 16.95 -2.05 33.15
CA SER A 136 16.58 -3.19 34.03
C SER A 136 15.07 -3.53 33.91
N GLU A 137 14.25 -2.52 33.63
CA GLU A 137 12.82 -2.62 33.39
C GLU A 137 12.49 -2.10 31.99
N SER A 138 11.25 -2.38 31.52
CA SER A 138 10.81 -1.90 30.21
C SER A 138 9.45 -1.22 30.25
N PHE A 139 9.30 -0.13 29.51
CA PHE A 139 8.00 0.53 29.35
C PHE A 139 7.76 1.01 27.92
N THR A 140 6.47 1.09 27.58
CA THR A 140 6.05 1.71 26.35
C THR A 140 6.04 3.22 26.52
N GLN A 141 6.96 3.91 25.86
CA GLN A 141 7.06 5.36 25.83
C GLN A 141 6.02 5.97 24.89
N CYS A 142 5.78 5.31 23.74
CA CYS A 142 4.75 5.67 22.79
C CYS A 142 4.10 4.40 22.22
N PRO A 143 2.76 4.27 22.30
CA PRO A 143 2.07 3.17 21.61
C PRO A 143 2.18 3.35 20.09
N LEU A 144 1.77 2.32 19.32
CA LEU A 144 1.71 2.40 17.86
C LEU A 144 0.87 3.60 17.41
N THR A 145 1.44 4.45 16.59
CA THR A 145 0.80 5.67 16.07
C THR A 145 1.27 6.01 14.67
N VAL A 146 0.40 6.65 13.90
CA VAL A 146 0.73 7.33 12.64
C VAL A 146 1.17 8.78 12.87
N ASP A 147 0.96 9.32 14.08
CA ASP A 147 1.42 10.67 14.46
C ASP A 147 2.90 10.62 14.84
N HIS A 148 3.74 10.71 13.82
CA HIS A 148 5.19 10.71 14.00
C HIS A 148 5.71 11.97 14.70
N GLY A 149 4.96 13.07 14.67
CA GLY A 149 5.31 14.29 15.42
C GLY A 149 5.31 14.06 16.93
N VAL A 150 4.25 13.43 17.44
CA VAL A 150 4.15 13.04 18.86
C VAL A 150 5.22 12.01 19.22
N LEU A 151 5.41 10.98 18.37
CA LEU A 151 6.43 9.96 18.59
C LEU A 151 7.83 10.57 18.70
N LEU A 152 8.22 11.45 17.78
CA LEU A 152 9.53 12.12 17.78
C LEU A 152 9.71 13.02 18.99
N ASN A 153 8.69 13.74 19.41
CA ASN A 153 8.73 14.56 20.61
C ASN A 153 8.98 13.70 21.86
N LEU A 154 8.26 12.58 21.99
CA LEU A 154 8.46 11.65 23.11
C LEU A 154 9.85 11.00 23.04
N PHE A 155 10.32 10.61 21.86
CA PHE A 155 11.64 10.02 21.68
C PHE A 155 12.77 10.99 22.04
N ASN A 156 12.68 12.24 21.60
CA ASN A 156 13.66 13.27 21.90
C ASN A 156 13.67 13.67 23.40
N SER A 157 12.54 13.48 24.11
CA SER A 157 12.46 13.76 25.54
C SER A 157 13.23 12.75 26.43
N ILE A 158 13.57 11.56 25.86
CA ILE A 158 14.34 10.54 26.56
C ILE A 158 15.75 11.08 26.80
N LYS A 159 16.18 11.13 28.03
CA LYS A 159 17.53 11.51 28.41
C LYS A 159 18.31 10.29 28.86
N GLY A 160 19.56 10.17 28.46
CA GLY A 160 20.43 9.04 28.86
C GLY A 160 20.76 8.98 30.35
N ASP A 161 20.41 10.02 31.11
CA ASP A 161 20.61 10.09 32.55
C ASP A 161 19.47 9.50 33.40
N ILE A 162 18.49 8.84 32.78
CA ILE A 162 17.31 8.27 33.48
C ILE A 162 17.74 7.28 34.56
N ALA A 163 18.67 6.38 34.26
CA ALA A 163 19.20 5.44 35.22
C ALA A 163 20.11 6.15 36.28
N GLN A 164 20.92 7.13 35.88
CA GLN A 164 21.75 7.88 36.80
C GLN A 164 20.93 8.72 37.80
N ARG A 165 19.74 9.15 37.42
CA ARG A 165 18.79 9.86 38.30
C ARG A 165 18.01 8.93 39.25
N GLY A 166 18.22 7.63 39.16
CA GLY A 166 17.50 6.66 39.98
C GLY A 166 16.02 6.51 39.62
N LEU A 167 15.61 6.94 38.43
CA LEU A 167 14.23 6.76 37.96
C LEU A 167 13.99 5.34 37.45
N ILE A 168 15.06 4.65 37.02
CA ILE A 168 15.07 3.24 36.64
C ILE A 168 16.38 2.65 37.20
N GLU A 169 16.34 1.40 37.66
CA GLU A 169 17.58 0.67 38.00
C GLU A 169 18.45 0.47 36.76
N ASP A 170 19.75 0.53 36.93
CA ASP A 170 20.70 0.28 35.84
C ASP A 170 20.78 -1.22 35.52
N GLY A 171 20.99 -1.52 34.26
CA GLY A 171 21.07 -2.87 33.74
C GLY A 171 20.38 -2.98 32.38
N THR A 172 20.47 -4.16 31.75
CA THR A 172 19.94 -4.41 30.42
C THR A 172 19.08 -5.66 30.41
N ALA A 173 17.75 -5.47 30.35
CA ALA A 173 16.75 -6.53 30.31
C ALA A 173 16.16 -6.67 28.90
N ILE A 174 16.95 -7.20 27.97
CA ILE A 174 16.58 -7.36 26.54
C ILE A 174 15.26 -8.14 26.39
N GLY A 175 15.13 -9.25 27.12
CA GLY A 175 13.93 -10.09 27.08
C GLY A 175 12.66 -9.33 27.48
N MET A 176 12.74 -8.46 28.49
CA MET A 176 11.62 -7.59 28.90
C MET A 176 11.29 -6.54 27.85
N GLY A 177 12.32 -5.94 27.23
CA GLY A 177 12.15 -4.98 26.12
C GLY A 177 11.40 -5.62 24.95
N ILE A 178 11.80 -6.83 24.52
CA ILE A 178 11.12 -7.59 23.47
C ILE A 178 9.68 -7.95 23.88
N ALA A 179 9.48 -8.49 25.10
CA ALA A 179 8.16 -8.90 25.57
C ALA A 179 7.16 -7.73 25.64
N ASN A 180 7.62 -6.55 26.06
CA ASN A 180 6.80 -5.34 26.05
C ASN A 180 6.42 -4.94 24.61
N ALA A 181 7.40 -4.93 23.69
CA ALA A 181 7.17 -4.62 22.28
C ALA A 181 6.19 -5.63 21.63
N VAL A 182 6.34 -6.92 21.90
CA VAL A 182 5.42 -7.98 21.45
C VAL A 182 4.00 -7.73 21.96
N THR A 183 3.86 -7.36 23.23
CA THR A 183 2.54 -7.07 23.82
C THR A 183 1.79 -5.95 23.06
N ARG A 184 2.52 -4.98 22.49
CA ARG A 184 1.94 -3.89 21.69
C ARG A 184 1.61 -4.30 20.25
N LEU A 185 2.34 -5.28 19.71
CA LEU A 185 2.17 -5.76 18.34
C LEU A 185 1.25 -6.98 18.19
N LYS A 186 1.03 -7.75 19.26
CA LYS A 186 0.32 -9.04 19.17
C LYS A 186 -1.09 -8.92 18.57
N ASP A 187 -1.82 -7.87 18.93
CA ASP A 187 -3.20 -7.63 18.51
C ASP A 187 -3.30 -6.81 17.19
N SER A 188 -2.15 -6.44 16.62
CA SER A 188 -2.10 -5.72 15.34
C SER A 188 -2.64 -6.56 14.19
N LYS A 189 -3.40 -5.93 13.29
CA LYS A 189 -3.93 -6.52 12.06
C LYS A 189 -3.03 -6.29 10.84
N ALA A 190 -1.90 -5.57 11.01
CA ALA A 190 -0.97 -5.31 9.92
C ALA A 190 -0.39 -6.62 9.36
N LYS A 191 -0.16 -6.66 8.05
CA LYS A 191 0.44 -7.81 7.36
C LYS A 191 1.89 -8.04 7.77
N SER A 192 2.62 -6.97 8.09
CA SER A 192 3.98 -7.05 8.60
C SER A 192 4.06 -6.38 9.97
N LYS A 193 4.60 -7.12 10.93
CA LYS A 193 4.84 -6.69 12.31
C LYS A 193 6.32 -6.85 12.60
N VAL A 194 6.95 -5.76 12.99
CA VAL A 194 8.41 -5.67 13.12
C VAL A 194 8.80 -5.07 14.46
N ILE A 195 9.80 -5.66 15.12
CA ILE A 195 10.51 -5.05 16.23
C ILE A 195 11.93 -4.71 15.75
N ILE A 196 12.36 -3.49 15.97
CA ILE A 196 13.76 -3.07 15.81
C ILE A 196 14.33 -2.91 17.21
N LEU A 197 15.14 -3.86 17.61
CA LEU A 197 15.82 -3.88 18.89
C LEU A 197 17.19 -3.23 18.76
N LEU A 198 17.44 -2.20 19.55
CA LEU A 198 18.69 -1.47 19.56
C LEU A 198 19.29 -1.53 20.97
N THR A 199 20.46 -2.12 21.10
CA THR A 199 21.17 -2.31 22.36
C THR A 199 22.68 -2.30 22.13
N ASP A 200 23.43 -2.00 23.17
CA ASP A 200 24.90 -2.03 23.17
C ASP A 200 25.47 -3.07 24.14
N GLY A 201 24.61 -3.81 24.84
CA GLY A 201 25.04 -4.68 25.92
C GLY A 201 24.60 -6.13 25.80
N SER A 202 25.00 -6.90 26.81
CA SER A 202 24.51 -8.25 27.06
C SER A 202 23.35 -8.22 28.05
N ASN A 203 22.42 -9.19 27.93
CA ASN A 203 21.31 -9.31 28.88
C ASN A 203 21.82 -9.70 30.27
N ASN A 204 21.70 -8.80 31.25
CA ASN A 204 22.16 -9.03 32.64
C ASN A 204 21.06 -8.86 33.69
N ARG A 205 19.83 -8.53 33.28
CA ARG A 205 18.66 -8.31 34.12
C ARG A 205 17.40 -8.84 33.47
N GLY A 206 16.29 -8.83 34.22
CA GLY A 206 14.94 -9.18 33.77
C GLY A 206 14.59 -10.66 33.97
N ASP A 207 13.28 -10.91 34.15
CA ASP A 207 12.74 -12.26 34.48
C ASP A 207 12.53 -13.11 33.20
N ILE A 208 12.49 -12.50 32.02
CA ILE A 208 12.25 -13.18 30.74
C ILE A 208 13.59 -13.27 29.98
N SER A 209 13.96 -14.50 29.58
CA SER A 209 15.15 -14.64 28.74
C SER A 209 14.91 -14.05 27.34
N PRO A 210 15.93 -13.46 26.71
CA PRO A 210 15.80 -12.89 25.35
C PRO A 210 15.31 -13.89 24.32
N LEU A 211 15.77 -15.14 24.38
CA LEU A 211 15.35 -16.19 23.45
C LEU A 211 13.89 -16.61 23.64
N THR A 212 13.44 -16.72 24.90
CA THR A 212 12.00 -16.99 25.19
C THR A 212 11.12 -15.88 24.66
N ALA A 213 11.52 -14.61 24.80
CA ALA A 213 10.79 -13.48 24.25
C ALA A 213 10.76 -13.50 22.71
N ALA A 214 11.86 -13.94 22.06
CA ALA A 214 11.91 -14.13 20.61
C ALA A 214 11.01 -15.27 20.13
N GLU A 215 10.94 -16.38 20.85
CA GLU A 215 10.02 -17.48 20.54
C GLU A 215 8.55 -17.04 20.62
N ILE A 216 8.20 -16.25 21.64
CA ILE A 216 6.87 -15.66 21.75
C ILE A 216 6.59 -14.73 20.57
N ALA A 217 7.53 -13.85 20.21
CA ALA A 217 7.40 -12.97 19.04
C ALA A 217 7.12 -13.77 17.76
N LYS A 218 7.86 -14.87 17.56
CA LYS A 218 7.66 -15.78 16.42
C LYS A 218 6.24 -16.34 16.35
N GLN A 219 5.65 -16.74 17.48
CA GLN A 219 4.28 -17.27 17.54
C GLN A 219 3.24 -16.25 17.07
N PHE A 220 3.48 -14.95 17.30
CA PHE A 220 2.63 -13.86 16.83
C PHE A 220 2.98 -13.36 15.41
N GLY A 221 3.93 -14.02 14.73
CA GLY A 221 4.39 -13.63 13.40
C GLY A 221 5.15 -12.30 13.39
N ILE A 222 5.74 -11.92 14.52
CA ILE A 222 6.51 -10.68 14.66
C ILE A 222 7.98 -10.98 14.34
N ARG A 223 8.57 -10.13 13.49
CA ARG A 223 9.97 -10.19 13.07
C ARG A 223 10.81 -9.27 13.92
N ILE A 224 11.99 -9.73 14.36
CA ILE A 224 12.89 -8.92 15.17
C ILE A 224 14.19 -8.67 14.40
N TYR A 225 14.47 -7.41 14.12
CA TYR A 225 15.78 -6.96 13.69
C TYR A 225 16.57 -6.50 14.91
N THR A 226 17.76 -7.04 15.08
CA THR A 226 18.62 -6.68 16.22
C THR A 226 19.79 -5.85 15.75
N ILE A 227 20.04 -4.72 16.40
CA ILE A 227 21.12 -3.79 16.10
C ILE A 227 22.02 -3.67 17.33
N GLY A 228 23.21 -4.23 17.22
CA GLY A 228 24.27 -4.04 18.22
C GLY A 228 25.01 -2.73 17.97
N VAL A 229 24.97 -1.79 18.93
CA VAL A 229 25.55 -0.46 18.79
C VAL A 229 26.83 -0.35 19.58
N GLY A 230 27.92 0.08 18.94
CA GLY A 230 29.20 0.32 19.58
C GLY A 230 30.40 -0.21 18.79
N THR A 231 31.59 0.29 19.10
CA THR A 231 32.86 -0.12 18.51
C THR A 231 33.37 -1.42 19.12
N ASN A 232 34.36 -2.04 18.51
CA ASN A 232 35.08 -3.15 19.14
C ASN A 232 36.21 -2.60 20.02
N GLY A 233 36.37 -3.19 21.21
CA GLY A 233 37.46 -2.87 22.13
C GLY A 233 37.05 -1.99 23.30
N THR A 234 37.45 -0.73 23.36
CA THR A 234 37.11 0.19 24.46
C THR A 234 36.42 1.44 23.94
N ALA A 235 35.49 1.98 24.72
CA ALA A 235 34.77 3.22 24.42
C ALA A 235 34.99 4.25 25.54
N PRO A 236 35.14 5.55 25.24
CA PRO A 236 35.15 6.60 26.21
C PRO A 236 33.80 6.76 26.88
N TYR A 237 33.78 6.70 28.19
CA TYR A 237 32.56 6.82 29.00
C TYR A 237 32.68 8.03 29.95
N PRO A 238 31.68 8.94 29.98
CA PRO A 238 31.70 10.11 30.84
C PRO A 238 31.31 9.74 32.28
N MET A 239 32.24 9.79 33.20
CA MET A 239 31.99 9.64 34.64
C MET A 239 31.91 11.01 35.31
N GLN A 240 30.80 11.24 36.03
CA GLN A 240 30.62 12.41 36.86
C GLN A 240 31.45 12.24 38.16
N THR A 241 32.43 13.13 38.39
CA THR A 241 33.21 13.19 39.60
C THR A 241 33.04 14.52 40.28
N TYR A 242 33.46 14.65 41.56
CA TYR A 242 33.44 15.93 42.27
C TYR A 242 34.27 17.05 41.60
N ALA A 243 35.24 16.65 40.77
CA ALA A 243 36.09 17.58 40.01
C ALA A 243 35.56 17.87 38.58
N GLY A 244 34.35 17.39 38.23
CA GLY A 244 33.75 17.52 36.91
C GLY A 244 33.68 16.19 36.15
N THR A 245 33.30 16.24 34.86
CA THR A 245 33.22 15.06 34.00
C THR A 245 34.61 14.57 33.62
N GLN A 246 34.92 13.32 33.95
CA GLN A 246 36.15 12.63 33.53
C GLN A 246 35.77 11.50 32.55
N TYR A 247 36.57 11.29 31.52
CA TYR A 247 36.41 10.22 30.56
C TYR A 247 37.26 9.01 30.93
N VAL A 248 36.61 7.87 31.06
CA VAL A 248 37.28 6.59 31.34
C VAL A 248 37.01 5.65 30.17
N ASN A 249 38.01 4.98 29.66
CA ASN A 249 37.83 3.96 28.63
C ASN A 249 37.30 2.69 29.28
N VAL A 250 36.09 2.28 28.88
CA VAL A 250 35.40 1.07 29.34
C VAL A 250 35.43 0.00 28.23
N PRO A 251 35.64 -1.28 28.55
CA PRO A 251 35.55 -2.34 27.55
C PRO A 251 34.11 -2.44 27.01
N VAL A 252 33.98 -2.65 25.69
CA VAL A 252 32.69 -2.83 25.02
C VAL A 252 32.46 -4.32 24.87
N GLU A 253 31.43 -4.82 25.53
CA GLU A 253 30.98 -6.22 25.43
C GLU A 253 29.58 -6.26 24.82
N ILE A 254 29.48 -6.75 23.59
CA ILE A 254 28.20 -6.97 22.92
C ILE A 254 28.03 -8.47 22.71
N ASP A 255 26.93 -9.01 23.19
CA ASP A 255 26.58 -10.41 22.98
C ASP A 255 25.96 -10.63 21.61
N GLU A 256 26.82 -10.57 20.58
CA GLU A 256 26.42 -10.77 19.18
C GLU A 256 25.76 -12.12 18.95
N LYS A 257 26.15 -13.16 19.73
CA LYS A 257 25.59 -14.50 19.61
C LYS A 257 24.11 -14.50 19.96
N THR A 258 23.76 -13.98 21.11
CA THR A 258 22.37 -13.89 21.57
C THR A 258 21.54 -13.01 20.62
N LEU A 259 22.07 -11.86 20.19
CA LEU A 259 21.37 -10.98 19.24
C LEU A 259 21.12 -11.65 17.88
N THR A 260 22.08 -12.43 17.38
CA THR A 260 21.93 -13.21 16.15
C THR A 260 20.90 -14.33 16.30
N GLU A 261 20.89 -15.02 17.44
CA GLU A 261 19.90 -16.08 17.73
C GLU A 261 18.48 -15.50 17.82
N ILE A 262 18.27 -14.37 18.47
CA ILE A 262 16.98 -13.65 18.54
C ILE A 262 16.47 -13.34 17.13
N ALA A 263 17.32 -12.69 16.30
CA ALA A 263 16.95 -12.34 14.94
C ALA A 263 16.66 -13.58 14.10
N GLY A 264 17.52 -14.59 14.14
CA GLY A 264 17.34 -15.84 13.38
C GLY A 264 16.06 -16.60 13.76
N THR A 265 15.70 -16.63 15.04
CA THR A 265 14.48 -17.28 15.54
C THR A 265 13.22 -16.68 14.91
N THR A 266 13.22 -15.38 14.65
CA THR A 266 12.06 -14.63 14.15
C THR A 266 12.13 -14.30 12.66
N ASN A 267 13.06 -14.90 11.90
CA ASN A 267 13.34 -14.60 10.48
C ASN A 267 13.72 -13.11 10.22
N GLY A 268 14.33 -12.48 11.19
CA GLY A 268 14.98 -11.18 11.08
C GLY A 268 16.48 -11.31 10.84
N ASN A 269 17.20 -10.19 10.92
CA ASN A 269 18.65 -10.12 10.73
C ASN A 269 19.30 -9.40 11.91
N TYR A 270 20.53 -9.81 12.24
CA TYR A 270 21.41 -9.07 13.14
C TYR A 270 22.28 -8.11 12.34
N PHE A 271 22.46 -6.91 12.89
CA PHE A 271 23.34 -5.87 12.34
C PHE A 271 24.26 -5.32 13.41
N ARG A 272 25.48 -4.95 13.01
CA ARG A 272 26.44 -4.25 13.86
C ARG A 272 26.62 -2.82 13.39
N ALA A 273 26.38 -1.86 14.27
CA ALA A 273 26.57 -0.44 14.00
C ALA A 273 27.77 0.11 14.80
N THR A 274 28.90 0.27 14.14
CA THR A 274 30.14 0.79 14.73
C THR A 274 30.36 2.29 14.52
N SER A 275 29.49 2.95 13.77
CA SER A 275 29.48 4.38 13.48
C SER A 275 28.09 4.87 13.12
N ASN A 276 27.88 6.20 13.18
CA ASN A 276 26.61 6.81 12.77
C ASN A 276 26.23 6.48 11.31
N SER A 277 27.22 6.45 10.40
CA SER A 277 26.98 6.09 9.00
C SER A 277 26.55 4.63 8.84
N LYS A 278 27.19 3.71 9.57
CA LYS A 278 26.79 2.30 9.58
C LYS A 278 25.40 2.11 10.15
N LEU A 279 25.05 2.79 11.21
CA LEU A 279 23.72 2.75 11.79
C LEU A 279 22.64 3.19 10.76
N LYS A 280 22.92 4.24 10.00
CA LYS A 280 22.05 4.71 8.92
C LYS A 280 21.92 3.67 7.78
N GLU A 281 23.00 3.04 7.36
CA GLU A 281 22.99 1.95 6.37
C GLU A 281 22.09 0.78 6.82
N VAL A 282 22.19 0.39 8.09
CA VAL A 282 21.38 -0.68 8.70
C VAL A 282 19.89 -0.36 8.61
N TYR A 283 19.45 0.85 8.98
CA TYR A 283 18.06 1.24 8.87
C TYR A 283 17.57 1.27 7.41
N GLN A 284 18.42 1.68 6.46
CA GLN A 284 18.10 1.63 5.04
C GLN A 284 17.97 0.19 4.52
N GLU A 285 18.78 -0.75 5.05
CA GLU A 285 18.67 -2.16 4.68
C GLU A 285 17.39 -2.80 5.23
N ILE A 286 17.03 -2.52 6.48
CA ILE A 286 15.76 -2.94 7.08
C ILE A 286 14.58 -2.40 6.25
N ASP A 287 14.64 -1.15 5.82
CA ASP A 287 13.63 -0.52 4.98
C ASP A 287 13.43 -1.29 3.65
N LYS A 288 14.54 -1.65 2.99
CA LYS A 288 14.51 -2.45 1.75
C LYS A 288 13.92 -3.84 1.98
N LEU A 289 14.33 -4.54 3.05
CA LEU A 289 13.88 -5.88 3.37
C LEU A 289 12.37 -5.93 3.63
N GLU A 290 11.81 -4.93 4.29
CA GLU A 290 10.37 -4.88 4.59
C GLU A 290 9.54 -4.42 3.39
N LYS A 291 9.98 -3.43 2.62
CA LYS A 291 9.29 -2.98 1.39
C LYS A 291 9.23 -4.07 0.31
N THR A 292 10.26 -4.90 0.19
CA THR A 292 10.29 -6.00 -0.80
C THR A 292 9.26 -7.08 -0.47
N LYS A 293 8.89 -7.26 0.79
CA LYS A 293 7.90 -8.26 1.22
C LYS A 293 6.45 -7.80 1.09
N LEU A 294 6.21 -6.51 1.04
CA LEU A 294 4.92 -5.91 0.71
C LEU A 294 4.75 -5.90 -0.82
N ASN A 295 4.67 -7.08 -1.45
CA ASN A 295 4.23 -7.16 -2.83
C ASN A 295 2.79 -6.66 -2.90
N VAL A 296 2.63 -5.42 -3.31
CA VAL A 296 1.36 -4.78 -3.62
C VAL A 296 0.72 -5.61 -4.72
N LYS A 297 -0.27 -6.42 -4.39
CA LYS A 297 -1.22 -6.91 -5.39
C LYS A 297 -2.04 -5.70 -5.79
N GLU A 298 -1.66 -5.08 -6.89
CA GLU A 298 -2.49 -4.08 -7.56
C GLU A 298 -3.80 -4.76 -7.97
N PHE A 299 -4.83 -4.62 -7.16
CA PHE A 299 -6.19 -4.93 -7.57
C PHE A 299 -6.67 -3.75 -8.41
N SER A 300 -6.44 -3.78 -9.71
CA SER A 300 -7.13 -2.90 -10.63
C SER A 300 -8.60 -3.29 -10.66
N LYS A 301 -9.45 -2.55 -9.97
CA LYS A 301 -10.89 -2.69 -10.09
C LYS A 301 -11.30 -2.17 -11.48
N ARG A 302 -11.69 -3.07 -12.36
CA ARG A 302 -12.20 -2.74 -13.68
C ARG A 302 -13.69 -2.47 -13.54
N GLU A 303 -14.13 -1.25 -13.82
CA GLU A 303 -15.55 -0.90 -13.86
C GLU A 303 -16.08 -1.04 -15.28
N GLU A 304 -17.23 -1.68 -15.41
CA GLU A 304 -17.87 -1.94 -16.70
C GLU A 304 -18.77 -0.77 -17.08
N GLU A 305 -18.52 -0.17 -18.24
CA GLU A 305 -19.23 1.03 -18.72
C GLU A 305 -20.28 0.69 -19.81
N TYR A 306 -20.93 -0.47 -19.73
CA TYR A 306 -21.91 -0.88 -20.74
C TYR A 306 -23.23 -0.12 -20.63
N GLN A 307 -23.55 0.53 -19.50
CA GLN A 307 -24.85 1.14 -19.21
C GLN A 307 -25.23 2.22 -20.24
N VAL A 308 -24.31 3.07 -20.66
CA VAL A 308 -24.56 4.13 -21.64
C VAL A 308 -24.97 3.51 -22.98
N PHE A 309 -24.26 2.49 -23.44
CA PHE A 309 -24.56 1.80 -24.69
C PHE A 309 -25.89 1.05 -24.61
N ALA A 310 -26.26 0.48 -23.46
CA ALA A 310 -27.52 -0.19 -23.23
C ALA A 310 -28.71 0.77 -23.33
N TRP A 311 -28.61 1.96 -22.73
CA TRP A 311 -29.67 2.97 -22.84
C TRP A 311 -29.85 3.46 -24.28
N ILE A 312 -28.75 3.69 -25.01
CA ILE A 312 -28.84 4.10 -26.43
C ILE A 312 -29.50 3.02 -27.25
N ALA A 313 -29.14 1.73 -27.10
CA ALA A 313 -29.77 0.61 -27.78
C ALA A 313 -31.26 0.54 -27.47
N PHE A 314 -31.64 0.66 -26.21
CA PHE A 314 -33.02 0.64 -25.76
C PHE A 314 -33.88 1.75 -26.42
N PHE A 315 -33.38 3.00 -26.38
CA PHE A 315 -34.11 4.12 -27.00
C PHE A 315 -34.20 3.99 -28.51
N CYS A 316 -33.17 3.47 -29.20
CA CYS A 316 -33.21 3.21 -30.63
C CYS A 316 -34.29 2.20 -31.00
N ILE A 317 -34.41 1.09 -30.25
CA ILE A 317 -35.42 0.05 -30.47
C ILE A 317 -36.83 0.61 -30.18
N LEU A 318 -37.00 1.34 -29.08
CA LEU A 318 -38.27 1.93 -28.70
C LEU A 318 -38.75 2.93 -29.79
N LEU A 319 -37.84 3.79 -30.27
CA LEU A 319 -38.15 4.77 -31.30
C LEU A 319 -38.47 4.08 -32.65
N GLU A 320 -37.74 3.01 -32.99
CA GLU A 320 -38.04 2.21 -34.17
C GLU A 320 -39.49 1.65 -34.11
N LEU A 321 -39.88 1.05 -32.96
CA LEU A 321 -41.23 0.50 -32.77
C LEU A 321 -42.29 1.57 -32.84
N LEU A 322 -42.06 2.74 -32.24
CA LEU A 322 -43.02 3.85 -32.32
C LEU A 322 -43.18 4.37 -33.75
N LEU A 323 -42.06 4.60 -34.48
CA LEU A 323 -42.11 5.05 -35.87
C LEU A 323 -42.83 4.03 -36.78
N ARG A 324 -42.58 2.74 -36.60
CA ARG A 324 -43.16 1.68 -37.39
C ARG A 324 -44.67 1.55 -37.14
N ASN A 325 -45.15 1.67 -35.90
CA ASN A 325 -46.57 1.42 -35.55
C ASN A 325 -47.40 2.70 -35.62
N SER A 326 -46.82 3.89 -35.53
CA SER A 326 -47.54 5.17 -35.57
C SER A 326 -47.43 5.86 -36.93
N VAL A 327 -46.25 6.32 -37.30
CA VAL A 327 -46.01 7.22 -38.45
C VAL A 327 -45.95 6.47 -39.78
N LEU A 328 -45.32 5.29 -39.78
CA LEU A 328 -45.05 4.47 -40.98
C LEU A 328 -45.96 3.27 -41.06
N LYS A 329 -47.10 3.30 -40.37
CA LYS A 329 -48.10 2.23 -40.42
C LYS A 329 -48.57 2.05 -41.88
N LYS A 330 -48.21 0.92 -42.50
CA LYS A 330 -48.75 0.54 -43.80
C LYS A 330 -50.21 0.18 -43.58
N ILE A 331 -51.10 0.94 -44.19
CA ILE A 331 -52.50 0.53 -44.31
C ILE A 331 -52.49 -0.69 -45.22
N PRO A 332 -53.08 -1.81 -44.80
CA PRO A 332 -53.12 -3.05 -45.59
C PRO A 332 -53.78 -2.84 -46.97
#